data_f038da03c4b6347c3ea59fdc252d340c
#
_entry.id   f038da03c4b6347c3ea59fdc252d340c
#
_cell.length_a   1.000
_cell.length_b   1.000
_cell.length_c   1.000
_cell.angle_alpha   90.00
_cell.angle_beta   90.00
_cell.angle_gamma   90.00
#
_symmetry.space_group_name_H-M   'P 1'
#
loop_
_entity.id
_entity.type
_entity.pdbx_description
1 polymer ?
#
loop_
_entity_poly.entity_id
_entity_poly.type
_entity_poly.pdbx_seq_one_letter_code
_entity_poly.pdbx_strand_id
1 'polypeptide(L)'
;MINQKYLENTLIELKDLFKENHQEQNIMHIIINNFLIDEKNYSSFVNNLNGDYLCLEVNFKCISNSLMNEFDKILEKYQIKITQYLDGSYVKNFQNENDIQLSEMSHKLRNGLNFNEVLLVPKNIENKGFFEKFF
;
A
#
# COMPACT_ATOMS: atom_id res chain seq x y z
N MET A 1 -20.74 10.53 10.27
CA MET A 1 -20.50 10.34 8.83
C MET A 1 -19.07 9.87 8.61
N ILE A 2 -18.89 8.79 7.90
CA ILE A 2 -17.58 8.26 7.56
C ILE A 2 -17.12 8.87 6.24
N ASN A 3 -16.14 9.76 6.30
CA ASN A 3 -15.63 10.48 5.15
C ASN A 3 -14.15 10.12 4.90
N GLN A 4 -13.59 10.66 3.81
CA GLN A 4 -12.21 10.44 3.44
C GLN A 4 -11.23 10.81 4.55
N LYS A 5 -11.44 11.95 5.21
CA LYS A 5 -10.55 12.41 6.28
C LYS A 5 -10.51 11.46 7.48
N TYR A 6 -11.67 10.90 7.83
CA TYR A 6 -11.77 9.91 8.90
C TYR A 6 -10.95 8.65 8.55
N LEU A 7 -11.09 8.17 7.31
CA LEU A 7 -10.32 7.03 6.81
C LEU A 7 -8.82 7.33 6.80
N GLU A 8 -8.42 8.51 6.34
CA GLU A 8 -7.01 8.94 6.34
C GLU A 8 -6.40 8.86 7.73
N ASN A 9 -7.07 9.46 8.71
CA ASN A 9 -6.59 9.47 10.09
C ASN A 9 -6.48 8.04 10.65
N THR A 10 -7.46 7.20 10.38
CA THR A 10 -7.46 5.80 10.81
C THR A 10 -6.28 5.04 10.23
N LEU A 11 -5.98 5.23 8.95
CA LEU A 11 -4.85 4.57 8.28
C LEU A 11 -3.50 5.05 8.79
N ILE A 12 -3.36 6.33 9.08
CA ILE A 12 -2.13 6.88 9.66
C ILE A 12 -1.88 6.27 11.04
N GLU A 13 -2.89 6.24 11.90
CA GLU A 13 -2.78 5.64 13.23
C GLU A 13 -2.43 4.15 13.15
N LEU A 14 -3.07 3.43 12.25
CA LEU A 14 -2.83 2.00 12.05
C LEU A 14 -1.40 1.73 11.55
N LYS A 15 -0.91 2.52 10.61
CA LYS A 15 0.46 2.43 10.11
C LYS A 15 1.48 2.69 11.21
N ASP A 16 1.27 3.74 12.00
CA ASP A 16 2.18 4.09 13.09
C ASP A 16 2.22 3.00 14.16
N LEU A 17 1.05 2.46 14.51
CA LEU A 17 0.94 1.35 15.44
C LEU A 17 1.64 0.09 14.92
N PHE A 18 1.49 -0.22 13.64
CA PHE A 18 2.19 -1.34 13.02
C PHE A 18 3.71 -1.17 13.08
N LYS A 19 4.22 0.00 12.73
CA LYS A 19 5.66 0.30 12.77
C LYS A 19 6.22 0.19 14.18
N GLU A 20 5.48 0.64 15.17
CA GLU A 20 5.89 0.58 16.57
C GLU A 20 6.04 -0.88 17.05
N ASN A 21 5.15 -1.76 16.62
CA ASN A 21 5.13 -3.18 16.99
C ASN A 21 6.01 -4.08 16.14
N HIS A 22 6.48 -3.59 14.98
CA HIS A 22 7.27 -4.37 14.01
C HIS A 22 8.47 -3.55 13.51
N GLN A 23 9.35 -3.17 14.44
CA GLN A 23 10.48 -2.26 14.14
C GLN A 23 11.53 -2.89 13.23
N GLU A 24 11.60 -4.22 13.16
CA GLU A 24 12.54 -4.95 12.29
C GLU A 24 12.02 -5.12 10.85
N GLN A 25 10.81 -4.64 10.56
CA GLN A 25 10.17 -4.74 9.25
C GLN A 25 10.01 -3.38 8.59
N ASN A 26 10.13 -3.35 7.27
CA ASN A 26 9.76 -2.21 6.44
C ASN A 26 8.51 -2.54 5.63
N ILE A 27 7.58 -1.62 5.58
CA ILE A 27 6.33 -1.78 4.84
C ILE A 27 6.59 -1.53 3.35
N MET A 28 6.29 -2.52 2.52
CA MET A 28 6.29 -2.38 1.06
C MET A 28 4.93 -1.95 0.54
N HIS A 29 3.86 -2.54 1.05
CA HIS A 29 2.49 -2.27 0.61
C HIS A 29 1.54 -2.27 1.80
N ILE A 30 0.57 -1.37 1.77
CA ILE A 30 -0.59 -1.35 2.66
C ILE A 30 -1.83 -1.53 1.78
N ILE A 31 -2.51 -2.66 1.92
CA ILE A 31 -3.64 -3.03 1.06
C ILE A 31 -4.88 -3.19 1.93
N ILE A 32 -5.95 -2.49 1.56
CA ILE A 32 -7.22 -2.61 2.24
C ILE A 32 -8.07 -3.66 1.52
N ASN A 33 -8.30 -4.80 2.16
CA ASN A 33 -9.04 -5.89 1.57
C ASN A 33 -10.55 -5.70 1.69
N ASN A 34 -11.02 -5.18 2.82
CA ASN A 34 -12.44 -4.98 3.08
C ASN A 34 -12.69 -3.71 3.86
N PHE A 35 -13.81 -3.07 3.53
CA PHE A 35 -14.37 -1.94 4.27
C PHE A 35 -15.72 -2.38 4.83
N LEU A 36 -15.87 -2.38 6.15
CA LEU A 36 -17.14 -2.65 6.81
C LEU A 36 -17.62 -1.37 7.50
N ILE A 37 -18.81 -0.95 7.17
CA ILE A 37 -19.46 0.19 7.82
C ILE A 37 -20.77 -0.33 8.41
N ASP A 38 -20.86 -0.33 9.75
CA ASP A 38 -21.98 -0.90 10.50
C ASP A 38 -22.32 -2.32 10.03
N GLU A 39 -21.32 -3.19 9.97
CA GLU A 39 -21.40 -4.59 9.55
C GLU A 39 -21.71 -4.80 8.05
N LYS A 40 -21.91 -3.75 7.29
CA LYS A 40 -22.11 -3.84 5.84
C LYS A 40 -20.76 -3.79 5.12
N ASN A 41 -20.50 -4.77 4.27
CA ASN A 41 -19.24 -4.92 3.56
C ASN A 41 -19.24 -4.17 2.23
N TYR A 42 -18.15 -3.45 1.97
CA TYR A 42 -17.89 -2.76 0.71
C TYR A 42 -16.51 -3.19 0.17
N SER A 43 -16.42 -3.44 -1.12
CA SER A 43 -15.14 -3.83 -1.76
C SER A 43 -14.20 -2.66 -1.98
N SER A 44 -14.71 -1.44 -1.94
CA SER A 44 -13.93 -0.21 -2.04
C SER A 44 -14.56 0.88 -1.19
N PHE A 45 -13.79 1.89 -0.86
CA PHE A 45 -14.29 2.99 -0.04
C PHE A 45 -15.32 3.83 -0.79
N VAL A 46 -16.46 4.08 -0.14
CA VAL A 46 -17.50 5.01 -0.61
C VAL A 46 -17.52 6.19 0.34
N ASN A 47 -17.30 7.39 -0.20
CA ASN A 47 -17.21 8.59 0.60
C ASN A 47 -18.58 9.01 1.15
N ASN A 48 -18.59 9.59 2.34
CA ASN A 48 -19.77 10.17 2.99
C ASN A 48 -20.90 9.17 3.29
N LEU A 49 -20.56 7.92 3.60
CA LEU A 49 -21.54 6.97 4.10
C LEU A 49 -21.89 7.28 5.55
N ASN A 50 -23.18 7.19 5.85
CA ASN A 50 -23.65 7.29 7.23
C ASN A 50 -23.35 5.98 7.95
N GLY A 51 -22.68 6.08 9.09
CA GLY A 51 -22.34 4.92 9.90
C GLY A 51 -21.66 5.36 11.18
N ASP A 52 -21.76 4.52 12.20
CA ASP A 52 -21.17 4.75 13.52
C ASP A 52 -19.82 4.04 13.66
N TYR A 53 -19.64 2.93 12.96
CA TYR A 53 -18.46 2.09 13.09
C TYR A 53 -17.84 1.78 11.72
N LEU A 54 -16.54 2.04 11.63
CA LEU A 54 -15.72 1.63 10.49
C LEU A 54 -14.80 0.50 10.92
N CYS A 55 -14.86 -0.62 10.23
CA CYS A 55 -13.92 -1.72 10.39
C CYS A 55 -13.16 -1.92 9.07
N LEU A 56 -11.84 -1.98 9.16
CA LEU A 56 -10.98 -2.19 7.99
C LEU A 56 -10.23 -3.51 8.14
N GLU A 57 -10.22 -4.31 7.09
CA GLU A 57 -9.31 -5.43 6.96
C GLU A 57 -8.11 -4.98 6.14
N VAL A 58 -6.96 -4.85 6.79
CA VAL A 58 -5.75 -4.29 6.19
C VAL A 58 -4.63 -5.32 6.18
N ASN A 59 -3.96 -5.44 5.04
CA ASN A 59 -2.81 -6.30 4.88
C ASN A 59 -1.55 -5.46 4.66
N PHE A 60 -0.56 -5.67 5.53
CA PHE A 60 0.77 -5.06 5.40
C PHE A 60 1.72 -6.06 4.76
N LYS A 61 2.22 -5.75 3.56
CA LYS A 61 3.30 -6.51 2.92
C LYS A 61 4.62 -5.89 3.32
N CYS A 62 5.51 -6.68 3.92
CA CYS A 62 6.74 -6.19 4.53
C CYS A 62 7.97 -6.91 4.02
N ILE A 63 9.13 -6.24 4.17
CA ILE A 63 10.45 -6.80 3.98
C ILE A 63 11.26 -6.55 5.26
N SER A 64 12.09 -7.52 5.67
CA SER A 64 12.94 -7.33 6.84
C SER A 64 14.02 -6.27 6.57
N ASN A 65 14.36 -5.51 7.61
CA ASN A 65 15.42 -4.49 7.53
C ASN A 65 16.76 -5.11 7.14
N SER A 66 17.07 -6.31 7.67
CA SER A 66 18.34 -6.99 7.38
C SER A 66 18.44 -7.39 5.92
N LEU A 67 17.38 -7.94 5.33
CA LEU A 67 17.37 -8.31 3.92
C LEU A 67 17.49 -7.08 3.01
N MET A 68 16.75 -6.02 3.35
CA MET A 68 16.82 -4.76 2.61
C MET A 68 18.24 -4.17 2.62
N ASN A 69 18.89 -4.19 3.79
CA ASN A 69 20.26 -3.70 3.93
C ASN A 69 21.26 -4.55 3.14
N GLU A 70 21.08 -5.87 3.06
CA GLU A 70 21.91 -6.74 2.24
C GLU A 70 21.82 -6.39 0.76
N PHE A 71 20.61 -6.20 0.24
CA PHE A 71 20.41 -5.80 -1.15
C PHE A 71 21.02 -4.42 -1.43
N ASP A 72 20.80 -3.47 -0.54
CA ASP A 72 21.36 -2.13 -0.68
C ASP A 72 22.89 -2.18 -0.77
N LYS A 73 23.55 -2.96 0.08
CA LYS A 73 25.00 -3.10 0.07
C LYS A 73 25.53 -3.75 -1.19
N ILE A 74 24.87 -4.78 -1.69
CA ILE A 74 25.27 -5.47 -2.92
C ILE A 74 25.18 -4.52 -4.12
N LEU A 75 24.07 -3.82 -4.24
CA LEU A 75 23.83 -2.95 -5.40
C LEU A 75 24.61 -1.64 -5.34
N GLU A 76 24.95 -1.16 -4.14
CA GLU A 76 25.80 0.01 -3.97
C GLU A 76 27.18 -0.16 -4.62
N LYS A 77 27.72 -1.37 -4.63
CA LYS A 77 28.98 -1.68 -5.31
C LYS A 77 28.92 -1.40 -6.80
N TYR A 78 27.75 -1.43 -7.40
CA TYR A 78 27.52 -1.15 -8.81
C TYR A 78 26.94 0.24 -9.04
N GLN A 79 26.95 1.10 -8.00
CA GLN A 79 26.38 2.44 -8.04
C GLN A 79 24.86 2.45 -8.34
N ILE A 80 24.15 1.38 -7.93
CA ILE A 80 22.72 1.26 -8.07
C ILE A 80 22.07 1.57 -6.72
N LYS A 81 21.14 2.52 -6.73
CA LYS A 81 20.34 2.87 -5.55
C LYS A 81 18.93 2.29 -5.71
N ILE A 82 18.48 1.55 -4.70
CA ILE A 82 17.10 1.06 -4.67
C ILE A 82 16.21 2.17 -4.10
N THR A 83 15.18 2.54 -4.85
CA THR A 83 14.23 3.58 -4.43
C THR A 83 12.94 2.99 -3.86
N GLN A 84 12.60 1.75 -4.22
CA GLN A 84 11.39 1.09 -3.77
C GLN A 84 11.51 -0.43 -3.89
N TYR A 85 10.86 -1.12 -2.95
CA TYR A 85 10.70 -2.57 -2.95
C TYR A 85 9.25 -2.92 -3.20
N LEU A 86 9.00 -3.91 -4.05
CA LEU A 86 7.66 -4.44 -4.31
C LEU A 86 7.61 -5.93 -3.99
N ASP A 87 6.48 -6.37 -3.44
CA ASP A 87 6.23 -7.79 -3.17
C ASP A 87 5.92 -8.53 -4.46
N GLY A 88 6.74 -9.55 -4.78
CA GLY A 88 6.61 -10.29 -6.04
C GLY A 88 5.28 -11.04 -6.17
N SER A 89 4.78 -11.60 -5.09
CA SER A 89 3.49 -12.33 -5.10
C SER A 89 2.33 -11.38 -5.36
N TYR A 90 2.36 -10.21 -4.76
CA TYR A 90 1.37 -9.16 -4.99
C TYR A 90 1.34 -8.73 -6.45
N VAL A 91 2.51 -8.46 -7.04
CA VAL A 91 2.62 -8.08 -8.46
C VAL A 91 2.12 -9.19 -9.38
N LYS A 92 2.50 -10.44 -9.10
CA LYS A 92 2.10 -11.60 -9.89
C LYS A 92 0.60 -11.83 -9.88
N ASN A 93 -0.08 -11.56 -8.78
CA ASN A 93 -1.54 -11.70 -8.69
C ASN A 93 -2.27 -10.81 -9.69
N PHE A 94 -1.74 -9.62 -9.95
CA PHE A 94 -2.29 -8.72 -10.97
C PHE A 94 -1.86 -9.12 -12.38
N GLN A 95 -0.70 -9.72 -12.54
CA GLN A 95 -0.16 -10.15 -13.82
C GLN A 95 -0.92 -11.35 -14.41
N ASN A 96 -1.42 -12.26 -13.58
CA ASN A 96 -2.04 -13.52 -14.01
C ASN A 96 -3.25 -13.35 -14.93
N GLU A 97 -3.91 -12.22 -14.91
CA GLU A 97 -5.09 -11.93 -15.74
C GLU A 97 -4.73 -11.19 -17.04
N ASN A 98 -3.47 -10.83 -17.23
CA ASN A 98 -3.01 -10.00 -18.35
C ASN A 98 -1.69 -10.51 -18.90
N ASP A 99 -1.52 -10.49 -20.21
CA ASP A 99 -0.25 -10.80 -20.90
C ASP A 99 0.78 -9.66 -20.77
N ILE A 100 0.90 -9.09 -19.57
CA ILE A 100 1.80 -7.98 -19.27
C ILE A 100 3.04 -8.53 -18.57
N GLN A 101 4.21 -8.03 -18.94
CA GLN A 101 5.47 -8.41 -18.29
C GLN A 101 5.49 -7.93 -16.83
N LEU A 102 6.26 -8.64 -15.99
CA LEU A 102 6.38 -8.33 -14.56
C LEU A 102 6.83 -6.89 -14.30
N SER A 103 7.79 -6.39 -15.08
CA SER A 103 8.29 -5.03 -14.95
C SER A 103 7.21 -3.98 -15.26
N GLU A 104 6.41 -4.22 -16.28
CA GLU A 104 5.31 -3.33 -16.65
C GLU A 104 4.20 -3.34 -15.60
N MET A 105 3.85 -4.51 -15.08
CA MET A 105 2.86 -4.61 -14.01
C MET A 105 3.34 -3.94 -12.73
N SER A 106 4.61 -4.08 -12.38
CA SER A 106 5.23 -3.39 -11.24
C SER A 106 5.11 -1.89 -11.37
N HIS A 107 5.38 -1.36 -12.56
CA HIS A 107 5.26 0.07 -12.85
C HIS A 107 3.82 0.56 -12.70
N LYS A 108 2.84 -0.20 -13.21
CA LYS A 108 1.42 0.15 -13.10
C LYS A 108 0.95 0.16 -11.64
N LEU A 109 1.33 -0.84 -10.85
CA LEU A 109 0.98 -0.92 -9.45
C LEU A 109 1.62 0.21 -8.64
N ARG A 110 2.87 0.54 -8.93
CA ARG A 110 3.56 1.67 -8.31
C ARG A 110 2.84 2.99 -8.58
N ASN A 111 2.16 3.11 -9.73
CA ASN A 111 1.42 4.30 -10.13
C ASN A 111 -0.08 4.24 -9.79
N GLY A 112 -0.50 3.31 -8.93
CA GLY A 112 -1.84 3.29 -8.37
C GLY A 112 -2.86 2.46 -9.12
N LEU A 113 -2.45 1.42 -9.83
CA LEU A 113 -3.38 0.51 -10.50
C LEU A 113 -4.38 -0.10 -9.52
N ASN A 114 -3.95 -0.45 -8.31
CA ASN A 114 -4.83 -0.94 -7.26
C ASN A 114 -5.35 0.21 -6.41
N PHE A 115 -6.64 0.54 -6.55
CA PHE A 115 -7.27 1.61 -5.79
C PHE A 115 -7.34 1.36 -4.29
N ASN A 116 -7.22 0.10 -3.86
CA ASN A 116 -7.24 -0.29 -2.44
C ASN A 116 -5.85 -0.34 -1.82
N GLU A 117 -4.81 0.00 -2.57
CA GLU A 117 -3.47 0.14 -2.03
C GLU A 117 -3.20 1.58 -1.58
N VAL A 118 -2.71 1.71 -0.33
CA VAL A 118 -2.24 2.98 0.21
C VAL A 118 -0.82 3.21 -0.24
N LEU A 119 -0.59 4.22 -1.08
CA LEU A 119 0.74 4.47 -1.64
C LEU A 119 1.65 5.15 -0.64
N LEU A 120 2.88 4.65 -0.53
CA LEU A 120 3.89 5.09 0.43
C LEU A 120 4.86 6.12 -0.15
N VAL A 121 4.87 6.30 -1.47
CA VAL A 121 5.75 7.23 -2.16
C VAL A 121 4.95 8.30 -2.88
N PRO A 122 5.45 9.56 -2.91
CA PRO A 122 4.78 10.62 -3.65
C PRO A 122 4.67 10.27 -5.13
N LYS A 123 3.54 10.62 -5.72
CA LYS A 123 3.28 10.49 -7.13
C LYS A 123 3.38 11.80 -7.86
N ASN A 124 3.42 11.70 -9.19
CA ASN A 124 3.10 12.83 -10.06
C ASN A 124 1.69 13.33 -9.80
N ILE A 125 1.53 14.64 -9.76
CA ILE A 125 0.28 15.33 -9.47
C ILE A 125 -0.85 14.90 -10.40
N GLU A 126 -0.53 14.48 -11.63
CA GLU A 126 -1.49 14.13 -12.67
C GLU A 126 -2.18 12.78 -12.49
N ASN A 127 -1.65 11.89 -11.65
CA ASN A 127 -2.13 10.50 -11.48
C ASN A 127 -2.52 10.17 -10.04
N LYS A 128 -3.24 11.06 -9.38
CA LYS A 128 -3.58 10.86 -7.98
C LYS A 128 -4.70 9.86 -7.79
N GLY A 129 -4.38 8.70 -7.15
CA GLY A 129 -5.36 7.83 -6.56
C GLY A 129 -5.84 8.36 -5.22
N PHE A 130 -6.70 7.60 -4.58
CA PHE A 130 -7.36 8.01 -3.34
C PHE A 130 -6.39 8.22 -2.16
N PHE A 131 -5.38 7.37 -2.03
CA PHE A 131 -4.51 7.33 -0.84
C PHE A 131 -3.14 7.99 -1.02
N GLU A 132 -2.82 8.50 -2.17
CA GLU A 132 -1.47 8.91 -2.50
C GLU A 132 -0.95 10.13 -1.76
N LYS A 133 -1.83 10.95 -1.23
CA LYS A 133 -1.45 12.17 -0.51
C LYS A 133 -1.24 11.98 0.99
N PHE A 134 -1.36 10.76 1.51
CA PHE A 134 -1.22 10.49 2.95
C PHE A 134 0.22 10.31 3.39
N PHE A 135 1.07 9.96 2.51
CA PHE A 135 2.45 9.58 2.76
C PHE A 135 3.40 10.29 1.80
#